data_1266c8a939de836f158b5edd3f755ca5
#
_entry.id   1266c8a939de836f158b5edd3f755ca5
#
_cell.length_a   1.000
_cell.length_b   1.000
_cell.length_c   1.000
_cell.angle_alpha   90.00
_cell.angle_beta   90.00
_cell.angle_gamma   90.00
#
_symmetry.space_group_name_H-M   'P 1'
#
loop_
_entity.id
_entity.type
_entity.pdbx_description
1 polymer ?
#
loop_
_entity_poly.entity_id
_entity_poly.type
_entity_poly.pdbx_seq_one_letter_code
_entity_poly.pdbx_strand_id
1 'polypeptide(L)'
;MMLDFNLIPNNFRYKEIFKNSNLPLEIISQDGKTRIATNHSINLKENIINYIKDNKVKNTYKDNNIVKNVKAISGGYSIEEKDFSRINEYEKELKLIQQELIEQETILQKQRKIATEIYETKLKSEIIELLDEKIEQKRNLINELIKEMKITDIDKMQDIKLLLNYCKRMSSLVISSYNKEKYDNKRLEIIINEMLIEAQALGINGVLKTNNFEISSEETANIYEIIFETIMKFRETNFILYIQVNNSYTEIKYLFDGKHKNFKKEIEKLQLEKLLKIEQIIDEDGTTIKLKILRGEN
;
A
#
# COMPACT_ATOMS: atom_id res chain seq x y z
N MET A 1 53.45 21.24 64.29
CA MET A 1 54.33 20.26 63.63
C MET A 1 53.64 19.29 62.68
N MET A 2 52.29 19.36 62.44
CA MET A 2 51.60 18.57 61.41
C MET A 2 51.19 19.34 60.16
N LEU A 3 51.44 20.66 60.13
CA LEU A 3 51.16 21.52 58.97
C LEU A 3 52.24 21.55 57.90
N ASP A 4 53.45 21.06 58.22
CA ASP A 4 54.58 21.09 57.31
C ASP A 4 54.72 19.90 56.38
N PHE A 5 53.86 18.86 56.53
CA PHE A 5 53.93 17.65 55.75
C PHE A 5 52.89 17.52 54.64
N ASN A 6 52.22 18.61 54.23
CA ASN A 6 51.20 18.58 53.20
C ASN A 6 50.11 17.52 53.40
N LEU A 7 49.92 16.98 54.60
CA LEU A 7 48.94 15.98 54.97
C LEU A 7 47.54 16.58 55.22
N ILE A 8 47.43 17.87 55.42
CA ILE A 8 46.19 18.62 55.47
C ILE A 8 46.20 19.61 54.32
N PRO A 9 45.19 19.61 53.42
CA PRO A 9 45.11 20.56 52.29
C PRO A 9 45.19 21.97 52.87
N ASN A 10 46.25 22.70 52.55
CA ASN A 10 46.47 24.05 53.05
C ASN A 10 45.63 25.03 52.19
N ASN A 11 44.50 25.46 52.69
CA ASN A 11 43.52 26.30 52.01
C ASN A 11 43.88 27.79 52.03
N PHE A 12 45.18 28.15 52.07
CA PHE A 12 45.56 29.57 52.13
C PHE A 12 45.11 30.37 50.91
N ARG A 13 44.88 29.74 49.75
CA ARG A 13 44.42 30.45 48.55
C ARG A 13 42.95 30.19 48.23
N TYR A 14 42.16 29.63 49.15
CA TYR A 14 40.77 29.31 48.87
C TYR A 14 39.96 30.54 48.43
N LYS A 15 40.27 31.74 48.93
CA LYS A 15 39.58 32.96 48.53
C LYS A 15 39.85 33.36 47.07
N GLU A 16 41.08 33.13 46.58
CA GLU A 16 41.45 33.38 45.19
C GLU A 16 40.79 32.34 44.26
N ILE A 17 40.86 31.04 44.63
CA ILE A 17 40.24 29.97 43.90
C ILE A 17 38.74 30.17 43.80
N PHE A 18 38.14 30.54 44.93
CA PHE A 18 36.68 30.79 44.98
C PHE A 18 36.32 32.01 44.12
N LYS A 19 37.03 33.11 44.17
CA LYS A 19 36.76 34.30 43.37
C LYS A 19 36.87 34.04 41.88
N ASN A 20 37.80 33.17 41.45
CA ASN A 20 38.06 32.83 40.05
C ASN A 20 37.19 31.65 39.58
N SER A 21 36.30 31.13 40.41
CA SER A 21 35.36 30.10 40.01
C SER A 21 34.38 30.63 38.96
N ASN A 22 34.14 29.85 37.90
CA ASN A 22 33.11 30.15 36.89
C ASN A 22 31.68 29.96 37.38
N LEU A 23 31.52 29.45 38.61
CA LEU A 23 30.18 29.29 39.21
C LEU A 23 29.78 30.61 39.91
N PRO A 24 28.61 31.18 39.61
CA PRO A 24 28.07 32.33 40.33
C PRO A 24 27.62 31.88 41.72
N LEU A 25 28.52 32.04 42.66
CA LEU A 25 28.35 31.58 44.06
C LEU A 25 28.70 32.68 45.05
N GLU A 26 27.86 32.84 46.05
CA GLU A 26 28.08 33.81 47.11
C GLU A 26 27.90 33.14 48.48
N ILE A 27 28.77 33.49 49.43
CA ILE A 27 28.65 33.06 50.82
C ILE A 27 28.34 34.30 51.68
N ILE A 28 27.25 34.23 52.41
CA ILE A 28 26.83 35.29 53.30
C ILE A 28 26.82 34.83 54.76
N SER A 29 26.99 35.75 55.68
CA SER A 29 26.87 35.53 57.12
C SER A 29 25.40 35.48 57.56
N GLN A 30 25.12 35.06 58.79
CA GLN A 30 23.76 34.98 59.32
C GLN A 30 23.04 36.36 59.35
N ASP A 31 23.78 37.46 59.47
CA ASP A 31 23.27 38.82 59.40
C ASP A 31 23.13 39.36 57.97
N GLY A 32 23.33 38.53 56.95
CA GLY A 32 23.11 38.87 55.52
C GLY A 32 24.29 39.60 54.87
N LYS A 33 25.46 39.74 55.54
CA LYS A 33 26.63 40.38 54.94
C LYS A 33 27.43 39.38 54.08
N THR A 34 27.78 39.77 52.86
CA THR A 34 28.61 38.98 51.97
C THR A 34 29.99 38.78 52.58
N ARG A 35 30.39 37.52 52.77
CA ARG A 35 31.74 37.12 53.20
C ARG A 35 32.67 36.88 52.03
N ILE A 36 32.18 36.16 51.01
CA ILE A 36 32.94 35.84 49.81
C ILE A 36 31.93 35.75 48.67
N ALA A 37 32.29 36.34 47.52
CA ALA A 37 31.57 36.20 46.29
C ALA A 37 32.49 35.87 45.14
N THR A 38 32.02 35.08 44.15
CA THR A 38 32.76 34.85 42.91
C THR A 38 32.62 36.08 42.01
N ASN A 39 33.59 36.24 41.04
CA ASN A 39 33.55 37.35 40.09
C ASN A 39 32.30 37.40 39.22
N HIS A 40 31.60 36.26 39.11
CA HIS A 40 30.37 36.09 38.32
C HIS A 40 29.08 36.15 39.16
N SER A 41 29.19 36.38 40.48
CA SER A 41 27.98 36.49 41.31
C SER A 41 27.31 37.87 41.11
N ILE A 42 26.02 37.85 41.04
CA ILE A 42 25.16 39.05 40.98
C ILE A 42 24.77 39.40 42.41
N ASN A 43 24.90 40.66 42.79
CA ASN A 43 24.52 41.13 44.11
C ASN A 43 23.10 40.68 44.46
N LEU A 44 22.91 40.15 45.70
CA LEU A 44 21.65 39.74 46.20
C LEU A 44 20.67 40.91 46.22
N LYS A 45 19.46 40.67 45.76
CA LYS A 45 18.36 41.63 45.96
C LYS A 45 18.03 41.72 47.42
N GLU A 46 17.68 42.92 47.83
CA GLU A 46 17.32 43.29 49.21
C GLU A 46 16.27 42.34 49.82
N ASN A 47 15.35 41.86 49.01
CA ASN A 47 14.31 40.89 49.41
C ASN A 47 14.89 39.57 49.98
N ILE A 48 15.95 39.03 49.39
CA ILE A 48 16.55 37.77 49.86
C ILE A 48 17.27 38.02 51.20
N ILE A 49 17.91 39.18 51.36
CA ILE A 49 18.56 39.59 52.58
C ILE A 49 17.54 39.72 53.71
N ASN A 50 16.37 40.32 53.47
CA ASN A 50 15.32 40.45 54.42
C ASN A 50 14.72 39.12 54.86
N TYR A 51 14.50 38.16 53.90
CA TYR A 51 14.05 36.81 54.23
C TYR A 51 15.06 36.03 55.09
N ILE A 52 16.35 36.25 54.85
CA ILE A 52 17.42 35.65 55.67
C ILE A 52 17.39 36.20 57.07
N LYS A 53 17.26 37.54 57.23
CA LYS A 53 17.17 38.21 58.51
C LYS A 53 15.97 37.77 59.33
N ASP A 54 14.83 37.53 58.69
CA ASP A 54 13.58 37.06 59.31
C ASP A 54 13.54 35.55 59.58
N ASN A 55 14.65 34.82 59.41
CA ASN A 55 14.72 33.36 59.52
C ASN A 55 13.72 32.59 58.66
N LYS A 56 13.16 33.22 57.59
CA LYS A 56 12.22 32.62 56.66
C LYS A 56 12.90 32.21 55.35
N VAL A 57 14.05 31.55 55.45
CA VAL A 57 14.84 31.16 54.25
C VAL A 57 14.15 30.08 53.46
N LYS A 58 13.81 30.38 52.22
CA LYS A 58 13.41 29.36 51.24
C LYS A 58 14.66 28.83 50.56
N ASN A 59 14.68 27.54 50.26
CA ASN A 59 15.79 26.89 49.59
C ASN A 59 15.99 27.35 48.13
N THR A 60 14.96 27.94 47.52
CA THR A 60 14.99 28.38 46.13
C THR A 60 14.18 29.68 45.93
N TYR A 61 14.81 30.64 45.28
CA TYR A 61 14.21 31.91 44.85
C TYR A 61 14.28 32.00 43.34
N LYS A 62 13.16 32.31 42.71
CA LYS A 62 13.09 32.54 41.28
C LYS A 62 12.84 33.98 40.97
N ASP A 63 13.63 34.57 40.09
CA ASP A 63 13.47 35.92 39.59
C ASP A 63 13.68 35.91 38.09
N ASN A 64 12.57 35.96 37.33
CA ASN A 64 12.55 35.78 35.88
C ASN A 64 13.28 34.47 35.44
N ASN A 65 14.40 34.60 34.76
CA ASN A 65 15.20 33.47 34.24
C ASN A 65 16.30 33.02 35.20
N ILE A 66 16.47 33.73 36.35
CA ILE A 66 17.51 33.44 37.31
C ILE A 66 16.91 32.68 38.50
N VAL A 67 17.53 31.55 38.83
CA VAL A 67 17.18 30.73 40.00
C VAL A 67 18.31 30.79 40.99
N LYS A 68 18.02 31.28 42.21
CA LYS A 68 18.99 31.30 43.32
C LYS A 68 18.66 30.18 44.29
N ASN A 69 19.59 29.26 44.46
CA ASN A 69 19.52 28.20 45.47
C ASN A 69 20.26 28.60 46.71
N VAL A 70 19.57 28.60 47.83
CA VAL A 70 20.11 29.00 49.14
C VAL A 70 20.26 27.76 50.00
N LYS A 71 21.48 27.49 50.51
CA LYS A 71 21.76 26.38 51.42
C LYS A 71 22.37 26.90 52.70
N ALA A 72 21.84 26.49 53.84
CA ALA A 72 22.44 26.78 55.13
C ALA A 72 23.79 26.08 55.30
N ILE A 73 24.80 26.80 55.74
CA ILE A 73 26.13 26.32 56.07
C ILE A 73 26.57 26.77 57.46
N SER A 74 27.60 26.18 58.02
CA SER A 74 28.11 26.62 59.31
C SER A 74 28.48 28.10 59.31
N GLY A 75 27.74 28.91 60.10
CA GLY A 75 27.95 30.38 60.23
C GLY A 75 27.34 31.25 59.13
N GLY A 76 26.42 30.73 58.30
CA GLY A 76 25.75 31.55 57.27
C GLY A 76 25.02 30.75 56.22
N TYR A 77 25.01 31.27 55.00
CA TYR A 77 24.32 30.67 53.86
C TYR A 77 25.21 30.68 52.60
N SER A 78 25.14 29.65 51.80
CA SER A 78 25.70 29.58 50.45
C SER A 78 24.59 29.81 49.43
N ILE A 79 24.81 30.69 48.50
CA ILE A 79 23.84 31.03 47.42
C ILE A 79 24.51 30.72 46.09
N GLU A 80 23.86 29.82 45.34
CA GLU A 80 24.22 29.47 43.99
C GLU A 80 23.21 30.11 43.05
N GLU A 81 23.68 30.76 42.01
CA GLU A 81 22.83 31.36 40.98
C GLU A 81 22.91 30.57 39.69
N LYS A 82 21.78 30.34 39.07
CA LYS A 82 21.66 29.66 37.77
C LYS A 82 20.83 30.53 36.83
N ASP A 83 21.44 30.88 35.71
CA ASP A 83 20.72 31.60 34.64
C ASP A 83 20.17 30.57 33.63
N PHE A 84 18.85 30.60 33.51
CA PHE A 84 18.10 29.74 32.58
C PHE A 84 17.65 30.47 31.32
N SER A 85 18.11 31.68 31.05
CA SER A 85 17.68 32.49 29.90
C SER A 85 17.83 31.73 28.58
N ARG A 86 19.02 31.18 28.35
CA ARG A 86 19.29 30.38 27.13
C ARG A 86 18.43 29.11 27.05
N ILE A 87 18.21 28.45 28.18
CA ILE A 87 17.41 27.24 28.23
C ILE A 87 15.96 27.57 27.88
N ASN A 88 15.42 28.64 28.42
CA ASN A 88 14.06 29.11 28.16
C ASN A 88 13.89 29.59 26.70
N GLU A 89 14.93 30.15 26.08
CA GLU A 89 14.96 30.50 24.64
C GLU A 89 14.90 29.21 23.79
N TYR A 90 15.78 28.25 24.07
CA TYR A 90 15.79 26.97 23.36
C TYR A 90 14.46 26.19 23.54
N GLU A 91 13.85 26.22 24.71
CA GLU A 91 12.54 25.62 24.92
C GLU A 91 11.45 26.26 24.04
N LYS A 92 11.50 27.57 23.85
CA LYS A 92 10.56 28.28 22.96
C LYS A 92 10.82 27.90 21.50
N GLU A 93 12.09 27.88 21.05
CA GLU A 93 12.45 27.47 19.70
C GLU A 93 12.02 26.02 19.44
N LEU A 94 12.28 25.10 20.38
CA LEU A 94 11.85 23.71 20.27
C LEU A 94 10.36 23.56 20.13
N LYS A 95 9.57 24.35 20.89
CA LYS A 95 8.10 24.33 20.76
C LYS A 95 7.63 24.81 19.39
N LEU A 96 8.26 25.86 18.84
CA LEU A 96 7.96 26.34 17.48
C LEU A 96 8.28 25.27 16.43
N ILE A 97 9.47 24.68 16.50
CA ILE A 97 9.88 23.61 15.58
C ILE A 97 8.94 22.40 15.68
N GLN A 98 8.52 22.03 16.91
CA GLN A 98 7.54 20.95 17.09
C GLN A 98 6.20 21.26 16.42
N GLN A 99 5.71 22.50 16.53
CA GLN A 99 4.48 22.92 15.86
C GLN A 99 4.62 22.85 14.33
N GLU A 100 5.72 23.37 13.78
CA GLU A 100 6.01 23.28 12.35
C GLU A 100 6.07 21.83 11.84
N LEU A 101 6.72 20.94 12.60
CA LEU A 101 6.78 19.52 12.27
C LEU A 101 5.38 18.85 12.24
N ILE A 102 4.53 19.17 13.21
CA ILE A 102 3.15 18.65 13.26
C ILE A 102 2.34 19.15 12.05
N GLU A 103 2.49 20.43 11.70
CA GLU A 103 1.85 21.00 10.51
C GLU A 103 2.33 20.33 9.22
N GLN A 104 3.64 20.16 9.06
CA GLN A 104 4.22 19.46 7.91
C GLN A 104 3.75 18.01 7.82
N GLU A 105 3.71 17.29 8.94
CA GLU A 105 3.19 15.91 8.98
C GLU A 105 1.73 15.86 8.54
N THR A 106 0.91 16.80 9.00
CA THR A 106 -0.51 16.90 8.61
C THR A 106 -0.66 17.15 7.11
N ILE A 107 0.17 18.02 6.52
CA ILE A 107 0.19 18.30 5.08
C ILE A 107 0.59 17.05 4.30
N LEU A 108 1.65 16.36 4.73
CA LEU A 108 2.12 15.13 4.10
C LEU A 108 1.07 14.01 4.14
N GLN A 109 0.35 13.85 5.23
CA GLN A 109 -0.74 12.89 5.34
C GLN A 109 -1.88 13.21 4.36
N LYS A 110 -2.26 14.49 4.24
CA LYS A 110 -3.25 14.94 3.25
C LYS A 110 -2.78 14.67 1.81
N GLN A 111 -1.53 14.99 1.49
CA GLN A 111 -0.96 14.73 0.17
C GLN A 111 -0.95 13.24 -0.17
N ARG A 112 -0.55 12.38 0.77
CA ARG A 112 -0.58 10.91 0.58
C ARG A 112 -2.00 10.42 0.31
N LYS A 113 -3.00 10.92 1.06
CA LYS A 113 -4.39 10.55 0.84
C LYS A 113 -4.88 10.94 -0.55
N ILE A 114 -4.63 12.17 -0.98
CA ILE A 114 -4.97 12.67 -2.32
C ILE A 114 -4.27 11.83 -3.40
N ALA A 115 -2.97 11.56 -3.25
CA ALA A 115 -2.23 10.73 -4.19
C ALA A 115 -2.82 9.33 -4.32
N THR A 116 -3.24 8.72 -3.20
CA THR A 116 -3.92 7.41 -3.20
C THR A 116 -5.26 7.48 -3.94
N GLU A 117 -6.09 8.49 -3.66
CA GLU A 117 -7.38 8.69 -4.34
C GLU A 117 -7.23 8.91 -5.85
N ILE A 118 -6.23 9.69 -6.28
CA ILE A 118 -5.91 9.89 -7.70
C ILE A 118 -5.49 8.56 -8.34
N TYR A 119 -4.61 7.80 -7.68
CA TYR A 119 -4.15 6.51 -8.16
C TYR A 119 -5.31 5.53 -8.31
N GLU A 120 -6.17 5.38 -7.29
CA GLU A 120 -7.37 4.52 -7.35
C GLU A 120 -8.34 4.94 -8.47
N THR A 121 -8.52 6.25 -8.68
CA THR A 121 -9.39 6.76 -9.74
C THR A 121 -8.82 6.45 -11.12
N LYS A 122 -7.50 6.63 -11.30
CA LYS A 122 -6.80 6.28 -12.53
C LYS A 122 -6.92 4.77 -12.82
N LEU A 123 -6.71 3.93 -11.81
CA LEU A 123 -6.88 2.49 -11.91
C LEU A 123 -8.28 2.09 -12.36
N LYS A 124 -9.32 2.68 -11.74
CA LYS A 124 -10.72 2.43 -12.13
C LYS A 124 -10.99 2.82 -13.58
N SER A 125 -10.42 3.94 -14.03
CA SER A 125 -10.55 4.38 -15.43
C SER A 125 -9.91 3.40 -16.40
N GLU A 126 -8.69 2.94 -16.12
CA GLU A 126 -7.99 1.94 -16.94
C GLU A 126 -8.75 0.61 -17.01
N ILE A 127 -9.31 0.13 -15.88
CA ILE A 127 -10.16 -1.07 -15.86
C ILE A 127 -11.42 -0.88 -16.73
N ILE A 128 -12.07 0.29 -16.65
CA ILE A 128 -13.26 0.57 -17.45
C ILE A 128 -12.93 0.59 -18.93
N GLU A 129 -11.83 1.21 -19.35
CA GLU A 129 -11.38 1.23 -20.75
C GLU A 129 -11.14 -0.19 -21.27
N LEU A 130 -10.42 -1.04 -20.51
CA LEU A 130 -10.19 -2.44 -20.87
C LEU A 130 -11.49 -3.25 -20.95
N LEU A 131 -12.43 -3.00 -20.03
CA LEU A 131 -13.74 -3.64 -20.05
C LEU A 131 -14.55 -3.22 -21.26
N ASP A 132 -14.58 -1.93 -21.58
CA ASP A 132 -15.30 -1.42 -22.76
C ASP A 132 -14.71 -2.03 -24.04
N GLU A 133 -13.38 -2.07 -24.19
CA GLU A 133 -12.72 -2.69 -25.34
C GLU A 133 -13.14 -4.16 -25.52
N LYS A 134 -13.12 -4.96 -24.45
CA LYS A 134 -13.41 -6.40 -24.50
C LYS A 134 -14.91 -6.73 -24.66
N ILE A 135 -15.78 -5.87 -24.16
CA ILE A 135 -17.23 -6.17 -24.03
C ILE A 135 -18.07 -5.40 -25.04
N GLU A 136 -17.59 -4.27 -25.55
CA GLU A 136 -18.39 -3.37 -26.40
C GLU A 136 -18.99 -4.08 -27.63
N GLN A 137 -18.20 -4.87 -28.33
CA GLN A 137 -18.68 -5.63 -29.51
C GLN A 137 -19.82 -6.58 -29.13
N LYS A 138 -19.71 -7.29 -28.00
CA LYS A 138 -20.73 -8.21 -27.53
C LYS A 138 -21.98 -7.49 -27.04
N ARG A 139 -21.82 -6.36 -26.36
CA ARG A 139 -22.92 -5.47 -25.96
C ARG A 139 -23.70 -4.94 -27.15
N ASN A 140 -23.00 -4.53 -28.20
CA ASN A 140 -23.63 -4.06 -29.43
C ASN A 140 -24.42 -5.21 -30.11
N LEU A 141 -23.84 -6.40 -30.17
CA LEU A 141 -24.53 -7.61 -30.69
C LEU A 141 -25.79 -7.94 -29.86
N ILE A 142 -25.71 -7.89 -28.55
CA ILE A 142 -26.88 -8.09 -27.66
C ILE A 142 -27.97 -7.06 -27.98
N ASN A 143 -27.60 -5.79 -28.13
CA ASN A 143 -28.57 -4.73 -28.44
C ASN A 143 -29.24 -4.92 -29.81
N GLU A 144 -28.51 -5.41 -30.81
CA GLU A 144 -29.07 -5.77 -32.12
C GLU A 144 -30.03 -6.94 -32.00
N LEU A 145 -29.64 -8.01 -31.33
CA LEU A 145 -30.50 -9.17 -31.08
C LEU A 145 -31.78 -8.82 -30.35
N ILE A 146 -31.69 -7.93 -29.33
CA ILE A 146 -32.91 -7.46 -28.60
C ILE A 146 -33.84 -6.66 -29.51
N LYS A 147 -33.31 -5.81 -30.39
CA LYS A 147 -34.16 -5.03 -31.34
C LYS A 147 -34.87 -5.91 -32.35
N GLU A 148 -34.23 -6.99 -32.76
CA GLU A 148 -34.80 -7.92 -33.74
C GLU A 148 -35.66 -9.03 -33.13
N MET A 149 -35.62 -9.23 -31.81
CA MET A 149 -36.26 -10.33 -31.12
C MET A 149 -37.78 -10.16 -31.08
N LYS A 150 -38.53 -11.23 -31.45
CA LYS A 150 -39.92 -11.38 -31.16
C LYS A 150 -40.08 -12.20 -29.88
N ILE A 151 -41.18 -12.01 -29.14
CA ILE A 151 -41.46 -12.68 -27.85
C ILE A 151 -41.35 -14.22 -27.91
N THR A 152 -41.52 -14.80 -29.08
CA THR A 152 -41.49 -16.26 -29.33
C THR A 152 -40.14 -16.80 -29.79
N ASP A 153 -39.08 -15.96 -29.87
CA ASP A 153 -37.80 -16.30 -30.47
C ASP A 153 -36.86 -16.88 -29.40
N ILE A 154 -37.05 -18.15 -29.06
CA ILE A 154 -36.36 -18.86 -27.99
C ILE A 154 -34.83 -18.90 -28.27
N ASP A 155 -34.42 -19.12 -29.52
CA ASP A 155 -33.03 -19.24 -29.92
C ASP A 155 -32.25 -17.93 -29.70
N LYS A 156 -32.85 -16.78 -30.10
CA LYS A 156 -32.24 -15.46 -29.86
C LYS A 156 -32.16 -15.15 -28.36
N MET A 157 -33.13 -15.61 -27.56
CA MET A 157 -33.08 -15.44 -26.10
C MET A 157 -31.92 -16.23 -25.48
N GLN A 158 -31.64 -17.43 -25.97
CA GLN A 158 -30.49 -18.25 -25.52
C GLN A 158 -29.16 -17.62 -25.94
N ASP A 159 -29.05 -17.07 -27.16
CA ASP A 159 -27.89 -16.32 -27.60
C ASP A 159 -27.64 -15.11 -26.70
N ILE A 160 -28.63 -14.31 -26.42
CA ILE A 160 -28.54 -13.15 -25.53
C ILE A 160 -28.07 -13.57 -24.12
N LYS A 161 -28.64 -14.65 -23.57
CA LYS A 161 -28.24 -15.18 -22.26
C LYS A 161 -26.78 -15.57 -22.24
N LEU A 162 -26.31 -16.31 -23.24
CA LEU A 162 -24.92 -16.75 -23.34
C LEU A 162 -23.95 -15.56 -23.48
N LEU A 163 -24.31 -14.56 -24.30
CA LEU A 163 -23.54 -13.32 -24.45
C LEU A 163 -23.49 -12.50 -23.15
N LEU A 164 -24.59 -12.38 -22.41
CA LEU A 164 -24.63 -11.69 -21.12
C LEU A 164 -23.72 -12.37 -20.09
N ASN A 165 -23.73 -13.72 -20.06
CA ASN A 165 -22.87 -14.49 -19.17
C ASN A 165 -21.41 -14.38 -19.56
N TYR A 166 -21.10 -14.35 -20.87
CA TYR A 166 -19.76 -14.01 -21.37
C TYR A 166 -19.32 -12.65 -20.86
N CYS A 167 -20.10 -11.58 -21.04
CA CYS A 167 -19.75 -10.24 -20.58
C CYS A 167 -19.52 -10.20 -19.07
N LYS A 168 -20.39 -10.82 -18.29
CA LYS A 168 -20.26 -10.92 -16.83
C LYS A 168 -18.94 -11.62 -16.43
N ARG A 169 -18.63 -12.75 -17.04
CA ARG A 169 -17.44 -13.53 -16.72
C ARG A 169 -16.17 -12.82 -17.18
N MET A 170 -16.16 -12.26 -18.37
CA MET A 170 -15.04 -11.48 -18.90
C MET A 170 -14.73 -10.28 -18.01
N SER A 171 -15.75 -9.54 -17.55
CA SER A 171 -15.59 -8.45 -16.58
C SER A 171 -14.89 -8.93 -15.30
N SER A 172 -15.30 -10.07 -14.75
CA SER A 172 -14.67 -10.64 -13.57
C SER A 172 -13.21 -11.02 -13.82
N LEU A 173 -12.88 -11.61 -14.97
CA LEU A 173 -11.52 -12.00 -15.34
C LEU A 173 -10.61 -10.78 -15.55
N VAL A 174 -11.12 -9.72 -16.18
CA VAL A 174 -10.38 -8.46 -16.35
C VAL A 174 -10.06 -7.82 -15.00
N ILE A 175 -11.03 -7.78 -14.06
CA ILE A 175 -10.79 -7.27 -12.70
C ILE A 175 -9.76 -8.13 -11.96
N SER A 176 -9.85 -9.47 -12.09
CA SER A 176 -8.88 -10.38 -11.47
C SER A 176 -7.48 -10.24 -12.08
N SER A 177 -7.37 -9.92 -13.38
CA SER A 177 -6.07 -9.68 -14.02
C SER A 177 -5.40 -8.43 -13.47
N TYR A 178 -6.19 -7.43 -13.15
CA TYR A 178 -5.72 -6.23 -12.49
C TYR A 178 -5.14 -6.51 -11.09
N ASN A 179 -5.79 -7.40 -10.36
CA ASN A 179 -5.33 -7.86 -9.04
C ASN A 179 -4.15 -8.85 -9.12
N LYS A 180 -3.67 -9.18 -10.33
CA LYS A 180 -2.62 -10.18 -10.60
C LYS A 180 -2.93 -11.55 -9.99
N GLU A 181 -4.21 -11.92 -9.97
CA GLU A 181 -4.63 -13.22 -9.47
C GLU A 181 -4.13 -14.34 -10.39
N LYS A 182 -3.92 -15.51 -9.79
CA LYS A 182 -3.59 -16.74 -10.52
C LYS A 182 -4.75 -17.71 -10.47
N TYR A 183 -4.87 -18.47 -11.52
CA TYR A 183 -5.90 -19.48 -11.72
C TYR A 183 -5.26 -20.86 -11.91
N ASP A 184 -5.70 -21.81 -11.11
CA ASP A 184 -5.38 -23.22 -11.31
C ASP A 184 -6.34 -23.85 -12.34
N ASN A 185 -6.05 -25.08 -12.76
CA ASN A 185 -6.91 -25.81 -13.67
C ASN A 185 -8.34 -25.96 -13.15
N LYS A 186 -8.57 -26.13 -11.84
CA LYS A 186 -9.90 -26.32 -11.27
C LYS A 186 -10.77 -25.06 -11.41
N ARG A 187 -10.21 -23.88 -11.14
CA ARG A 187 -10.91 -22.59 -11.33
C ARG A 187 -11.24 -22.38 -12.81
N LEU A 188 -10.33 -22.68 -13.73
CA LEU A 188 -10.61 -22.62 -15.17
C LEU A 188 -11.68 -23.62 -15.58
N GLU A 189 -11.63 -24.85 -15.09
CA GLU A 189 -12.66 -25.88 -15.36
C GLU A 189 -14.05 -25.41 -14.96
N ILE A 190 -14.21 -24.80 -13.80
CA ILE A 190 -15.50 -24.26 -13.35
C ILE A 190 -16.01 -23.22 -14.35
N ILE A 191 -15.15 -22.26 -14.74
CA ILE A 191 -15.53 -21.17 -15.65
C ILE A 191 -15.95 -21.70 -17.04
N ILE A 192 -15.18 -22.63 -17.59
CA ILE A 192 -15.48 -23.19 -18.90
C ILE A 192 -16.69 -24.12 -18.86
N ASN A 193 -16.84 -24.94 -17.81
CA ASN A 193 -18.01 -25.80 -17.66
C ASN A 193 -19.30 -25.00 -17.51
N GLU A 194 -19.31 -23.88 -16.78
CA GLU A 194 -20.47 -22.97 -16.73
C GLU A 194 -20.88 -22.52 -18.15
N MET A 195 -19.89 -22.09 -18.96
CA MET A 195 -20.15 -21.69 -20.35
C MET A 195 -20.67 -22.85 -21.22
N LEU A 196 -20.11 -24.05 -21.08
CA LEU A 196 -20.56 -25.23 -21.83
C LEU A 196 -21.97 -25.65 -21.45
N ILE A 197 -22.33 -25.60 -20.15
CA ILE A 197 -23.70 -25.89 -19.70
C ILE A 197 -24.70 -24.91 -20.31
N GLU A 198 -24.38 -23.63 -20.38
CA GLU A 198 -25.22 -22.62 -21.00
C GLU A 198 -25.34 -22.80 -22.51
N ALA A 199 -24.24 -23.18 -23.17
CA ALA A 199 -24.22 -23.45 -24.59
C ALA A 199 -25.03 -24.69 -25.01
N GLN A 200 -25.35 -25.61 -24.09
CA GLN A 200 -26.19 -26.76 -24.37
C GLN A 200 -27.56 -26.38 -24.92
N ALA A 201 -28.12 -25.24 -24.49
CA ALA A 201 -29.39 -24.76 -25.01
C ALA A 201 -29.35 -24.38 -26.49
N LEU A 202 -28.15 -24.17 -27.06
CA LEU A 202 -27.91 -23.92 -28.48
C LEU A 202 -27.46 -25.19 -29.25
N GLY A 203 -27.65 -26.38 -28.64
CA GLY A 203 -27.21 -27.65 -29.22
C GLY A 203 -25.67 -27.87 -29.17
N ILE A 204 -24.93 -27.07 -28.40
CA ILE A 204 -23.50 -27.18 -28.26
C ILE A 204 -23.17 -28.05 -27.04
N ASN A 205 -22.75 -29.30 -27.26
CA ASN A 205 -22.45 -30.23 -26.18
C ASN A 205 -20.95 -30.50 -26.09
N GLY A 206 -20.31 -29.91 -25.06
CA GLY A 206 -18.88 -30.06 -24.82
C GLY A 206 -18.58 -30.74 -23.48
N VAL A 207 -17.50 -31.53 -23.45
CA VAL A 207 -16.94 -32.10 -22.22
C VAL A 207 -15.50 -31.60 -22.09
N LEU A 208 -15.18 -30.95 -20.96
CA LEU A 208 -13.84 -30.40 -20.72
C LEU A 208 -12.93 -31.41 -20.03
N LYS A 209 -11.65 -31.45 -20.48
CA LYS A 209 -10.53 -32.11 -19.81
C LYS A 209 -9.33 -31.17 -19.78
N THR A 210 -8.63 -31.09 -18.63
CA THR A 210 -7.43 -30.28 -18.46
C THR A 210 -6.28 -31.08 -17.87
N ASN A 211 -5.05 -30.58 -18.00
CA ASN A 211 -3.91 -31.02 -17.20
C ASN A 211 -3.77 -30.12 -15.96
N ASN A 212 -2.86 -30.46 -15.06
CA ASN A 212 -2.55 -29.58 -13.92
C ASN A 212 -1.67 -28.41 -14.38
N PHE A 213 -2.08 -27.18 -14.07
CA PHE A 213 -1.34 -25.96 -14.37
C PHE A 213 -1.76 -24.82 -13.45
N GLU A 214 -0.96 -23.76 -13.46
CA GLU A 214 -1.27 -22.46 -12.90
C GLU A 214 -0.98 -21.39 -13.96
N ILE A 215 -1.93 -20.49 -14.21
CA ILE A 215 -1.84 -19.42 -15.20
C ILE A 215 -2.32 -18.08 -14.59
N SER A 216 -1.93 -16.97 -15.20
CA SER A 216 -2.44 -15.66 -14.83
C SER A 216 -3.92 -15.49 -15.19
N SER A 217 -4.60 -14.59 -14.52
CA SER A 217 -6.00 -14.24 -14.87
C SER A 217 -6.10 -13.61 -16.26
N GLU A 218 -5.07 -12.94 -16.75
CA GLU A 218 -5.00 -12.43 -18.12
C GLU A 218 -4.95 -13.58 -19.13
N GLU A 219 -4.09 -14.60 -18.91
CA GLU A 219 -4.06 -15.81 -19.75
C GLU A 219 -5.41 -16.54 -19.70
N THR A 220 -6.03 -16.61 -18.51
CA THR A 220 -7.36 -17.19 -18.34
C THR A 220 -8.42 -16.45 -19.17
N ALA A 221 -8.41 -15.11 -19.16
CA ALA A 221 -9.32 -14.29 -19.96
C ALA A 221 -9.14 -14.54 -21.47
N ASN A 222 -7.90 -14.62 -21.94
CA ASN A 222 -7.60 -14.93 -23.36
C ASN A 222 -8.07 -16.35 -23.76
N ILE A 223 -7.83 -17.35 -22.91
CA ILE A 223 -8.31 -18.72 -23.15
C ILE A 223 -9.84 -18.74 -23.18
N TYR A 224 -10.48 -18.07 -22.24
CA TYR A 224 -11.94 -17.99 -22.15
C TYR A 224 -12.54 -17.32 -23.41
N GLU A 225 -11.96 -16.20 -23.86
CA GLU A 225 -12.38 -15.49 -25.07
C GLU A 225 -12.28 -16.40 -26.32
N ILE A 226 -11.12 -17.04 -26.50
CA ILE A 226 -10.88 -17.93 -27.68
C ILE A 226 -11.85 -19.12 -27.66
N ILE A 227 -12.06 -19.74 -26.50
CA ILE A 227 -13.01 -20.85 -26.39
C ILE A 227 -14.43 -20.37 -26.68
N PHE A 228 -14.84 -19.22 -26.14
CA PHE A 228 -16.19 -18.67 -26.38
C PHE A 228 -16.40 -18.42 -27.88
N GLU A 229 -15.47 -17.71 -28.54
CA GLU A 229 -15.58 -17.39 -29.97
C GLU A 229 -15.61 -18.64 -30.85
N THR A 230 -14.82 -19.66 -30.48
CA THR A 230 -14.75 -20.89 -31.25
C THR A 230 -15.97 -21.77 -31.07
N ILE A 231 -16.49 -21.94 -29.86
CA ILE A 231 -17.67 -22.77 -29.61
C ILE A 231 -18.93 -22.17 -30.24
N MET A 232 -19.03 -20.85 -30.36
CA MET A 232 -20.14 -20.17 -31.06
C MET A 232 -20.20 -20.57 -32.56
N LYS A 233 -19.13 -21.11 -33.14
CA LYS A 233 -19.09 -21.66 -34.49
C LYS A 233 -19.48 -23.15 -34.57
N PHE A 234 -19.62 -23.81 -33.41
CA PHE A 234 -19.85 -25.26 -33.32
C PHE A 234 -21.30 -25.59 -32.92
N ARG A 235 -22.27 -24.82 -33.42
CA ARG A 235 -23.70 -25.11 -33.16
C ARG A 235 -24.08 -26.50 -33.59
N GLU A 236 -24.97 -27.13 -32.82
CA GLU A 236 -25.48 -28.47 -33.06
C GLU A 236 -24.39 -29.54 -33.16
N THR A 237 -23.29 -29.40 -32.38
CA THR A 237 -22.19 -30.33 -32.36
C THR A 237 -21.88 -30.88 -30.97
N ASN A 238 -21.36 -32.13 -30.97
CA ASN A 238 -20.81 -32.74 -29.75
C ASN A 238 -19.28 -32.77 -29.87
N PHE A 239 -18.57 -32.40 -28.81
CA PHE A 239 -17.13 -32.42 -28.82
C PHE A 239 -16.54 -32.66 -27.43
N ILE A 240 -15.26 -33.10 -27.42
CA ILE A 240 -14.44 -33.12 -26.22
C ILE A 240 -13.40 -31.99 -26.37
N LEU A 241 -13.34 -31.13 -25.37
CA LEU A 241 -12.43 -30.01 -25.26
C LEU A 241 -11.27 -30.38 -24.32
N TYR A 242 -10.04 -30.36 -24.85
CA TYR A 242 -8.83 -30.52 -24.06
C TYR A 242 -8.10 -29.19 -23.98
N ILE A 243 -7.68 -28.78 -22.77
CA ILE A 243 -6.81 -27.64 -22.56
C ILE A 243 -5.52 -28.16 -21.93
N GLN A 244 -4.41 -27.94 -22.58
CA GLN A 244 -3.07 -28.30 -22.11
C GLN A 244 -2.20 -27.06 -22.05
N VAL A 245 -1.71 -26.74 -20.88
CA VAL A 245 -0.82 -25.60 -20.65
C VAL A 245 0.61 -26.12 -20.56
N ASN A 246 1.50 -25.60 -21.42
CA ASN A 246 2.93 -25.81 -21.42
C ASN A 246 3.67 -24.50 -21.10
N ASN A 247 4.98 -24.54 -20.95
CA ASN A 247 5.77 -23.35 -20.61
C ASN A 247 5.69 -22.23 -21.66
N SER A 248 5.62 -22.58 -22.96
CA SER A 248 5.69 -21.58 -24.04
C SER A 248 4.36 -21.31 -24.73
N TYR A 249 3.40 -22.21 -24.63
CA TYR A 249 2.09 -22.07 -25.28
C TYR A 249 1.01 -22.84 -24.54
N THR A 250 -0.24 -22.42 -24.75
CA THR A 250 -1.43 -23.19 -24.38
C THR A 250 -2.02 -23.83 -25.63
N GLU A 251 -2.29 -25.11 -25.56
CA GLU A 251 -2.96 -25.86 -26.61
C GLU A 251 -4.41 -26.13 -26.23
N ILE A 252 -5.34 -25.71 -27.09
CA ILE A 252 -6.77 -26.02 -27.00
C ILE A 252 -7.08 -26.97 -28.12
N LYS A 253 -7.60 -28.18 -27.79
CA LYS A 253 -7.91 -29.20 -28.74
C LYS A 253 -9.38 -29.59 -28.63
N TYR A 254 -10.08 -29.51 -29.76
CA TYR A 254 -11.44 -29.99 -29.92
C TYR A 254 -11.47 -31.31 -30.68
N LEU A 255 -12.16 -32.28 -30.16
CA LEU A 255 -12.41 -33.58 -30.82
C LEU A 255 -13.93 -33.68 -31.10
N PHE A 256 -14.31 -33.63 -32.34
CA PHE A 256 -15.68 -33.72 -32.80
C PHE A 256 -16.00 -35.14 -33.33
N ASP A 257 -17.21 -35.58 -33.05
CA ASP A 257 -17.82 -36.71 -33.66
C ASP A 257 -18.30 -36.33 -35.07
N GLY A 258 -17.75 -36.97 -36.13
CA GLY A 258 -18.07 -36.66 -37.51
C GLY A 258 -17.09 -35.75 -38.26
N LYS A 259 -17.33 -35.59 -39.58
CA LYS A 259 -16.43 -34.88 -40.52
C LYS A 259 -16.88 -33.43 -40.76
N HIS A 260 -16.17 -32.50 -40.19
CA HIS A 260 -16.44 -31.05 -40.31
C HIS A 260 -15.34 -30.34 -41.16
N LYS A 261 -15.61 -30.06 -42.43
CA LYS A 261 -14.60 -29.60 -43.39
C LYS A 261 -14.25 -28.09 -43.25
N ASN A 262 -15.13 -27.28 -42.69
CA ASN A 262 -15.02 -25.81 -42.75
C ASN A 262 -14.60 -25.14 -41.46
N PHE A 263 -14.49 -25.82 -40.32
CA PHE A 263 -14.24 -25.22 -39.03
C PHE A 263 -12.97 -24.41 -38.95
N LYS A 264 -11.85 -24.88 -39.55
CA LYS A 264 -10.63 -24.11 -39.61
C LYS A 264 -10.81 -22.76 -40.27
N LYS A 265 -11.49 -22.69 -41.42
CA LYS A 265 -11.75 -21.44 -42.14
C LYS A 265 -12.64 -20.50 -41.36
N GLU A 266 -13.59 -21.03 -40.59
CA GLU A 266 -14.49 -20.22 -39.76
C GLU A 266 -13.76 -19.62 -38.57
N ILE A 267 -12.84 -20.36 -37.93
CA ILE A 267 -12.00 -19.87 -36.86
C ILE A 267 -10.97 -18.85 -37.36
N GLU A 268 -10.36 -19.08 -38.55
CA GLU A 268 -9.41 -18.12 -39.17
C GLU A 268 -10.06 -16.76 -39.44
N LYS A 269 -11.37 -16.74 -39.76
CA LYS A 269 -12.13 -15.48 -39.95
C LYS A 269 -12.30 -14.65 -38.68
N LEU A 270 -12.16 -15.27 -37.50
CA LEU A 270 -12.31 -14.56 -36.21
C LEU A 270 -11.12 -13.65 -35.90
N GLN A 271 -9.98 -13.80 -36.58
CA GLN A 271 -8.76 -12.97 -36.42
C GLN A 271 -8.34 -12.81 -34.95
N LEU A 272 -8.35 -13.90 -34.17
CA LEU A 272 -8.04 -13.88 -32.75
C LEU A 272 -6.57 -13.51 -32.51
N GLU A 273 -6.31 -12.39 -31.86
CA GLU A 273 -4.99 -11.73 -31.76
C GLU A 273 -3.87 -12.61 -31.19
N LYS A 274 -4.16 -13.46 -30.22
CA LYS A 274 -3.14 -14.30 -29.55
C LYS A 274 -3.04 -15.72 -30.13
N LEU A 275 -3.73 -16.00 -31.23
CA LEU A 275 -3.76 -17.32 -31.83
C LEU A 275 -2.56 -17.50 -32.76
N LEU A 276 -1.63 -18.40 -32.38
CA LEU A 276 -0.40 -18.67 -33.16
C LEU A 276 -0.64 -19.59 -34.39
N LYS A 277 -1.45 -20.62 -34.17
CA LYS A 277 -1.61 -21.69 -35.18
C LYS A 277 -2.95 -22.40 -35.03
N ILE A 278 -3.57 -22.70 -36.17
CA ILE A 278 -4.77 -23.51 -36.26
C ILE A 278 -4.44 -24.74 -37.13
N GLU A 279 -4.64 -25.91 -36.57
CA GLU A 279 -4.51 -27.19 -37.27
C GLU A 279 -5.85 -27.90 -37.27
N GLN A 280 -6.24 -28.42 -38.44
CA GLN A 280 -7.42 -29.28 -38.56
C GLN A 280 -7.01 -30.61 -39.18
N ILE A 281 -7.39 -31.70 -38.55
CA ILE A 281 -7.16 -33.06 -38.97
C ILE A 281 -8.54 -33.73 -39.08
N ILE A 282 -8.81 -34.36 -40.22
CA ILE A 282 -10.07 -35.08 -40.47
C ILE A 282 -9.72 -36.52 -40.70
N ASP A 283 -10.13 -37.39 -39.80
CA ASP A 283 -9.89 -38.82 -39.81
C ASP A 283 -11.19 -39.59 -40.12
N GLU A 284 -11.11 -40.93 -40.14
CA GLU A 284 -12.30 -41.75 -40.29
C GLU A 284 -13.29 -41.60 -39.15
N ASP A 285 -12.76 -41.40 -37.93
CA ASP A 285 -13.52 -41.35 -36.67
C ASP A 285 -14.07 -39.96 -36.34
N GLY A 286 -13.57 -38.87 -36.98
CA GLY A 286 -14.05 -37.53 -36.68
C GLY A 286 -13.15 -36.38 -37.14
N THR A 287 -13.33 -35.24 -36.51
CA THR A 287 -12.56 -34.02 -36.80
C THR A 287 -11.84 -33.53 -35.53
N THR A 288 -10.55 -33.33 -35.66
CA THR A 288 -9.73 -32.70 -34.60
C THR A 288 -9.33 -31.29 -35.00
N ILE A 289 -9.55 -30.31 -34.11
CA ILE A 289 -9.06 -28.96 -34.27
C ILE A 289 -8.11 -28.64 -33.11
N LYS A 290 -6.91 -28.16 -33.44
CA LYS A 290 -5.92 -27.71 -32.46
C LYS A 290 -5.64 -26.24 -32.64
N LEU A 291 -5.75 -25.48 -31.54
CA LEU A 291 -5.42 -24.07 -31.44
C LEU A 291 -4.21 -23.93 -30.54
N LYS A 292 -3.18 -23.21 -30.99
CA LYS A 292 -2.02 -22.87 -30.17
C LYS A 292 -2.03 -21.37 -29.85
N ILE A 293 -1.96 -21.04 -28.60
CA ILE A 293 -1.99 -19.68 -28.06
C ILE A 293 -0.63 -19.38 -27.47
N LEU A 294 -0.04 -18.23 -27.83
CA LEU A 294 1.21 -17.77 -27.22
C LEU A 294 0.97 -17.41 -25.75
N ARG A 295 1.84 -17.89 -24.88
CA ARG A 295 1.89 -17.41 -23.49
C ARG A 295 2.76 -16.17 -23.41
N GLY A 296 2.31 -15.17 -22.67
CA GLY A 296 3.15 -14.00 -22.35
C GLY A 296 4.37 -14.45 -21.54
N GLU A 297 5.51 -13.84 -21.77
CA GLU A 297 6.66 -13.99 -20.88
C GLU A 297 6.28 -13.48 -19.48
N ASN A 298 6.40 -14.35 -18.48
CA ASN A 298 6.19 -14.02 -17.07
C ASN A 298 7.31 -13.15 -16.51
#